data_f2be2b9b9f3e5d3edb4b9570a78feaf7
#
_entry.id   f2be2b9b9f3e5d3edb4b9570a78feaf7
#
_cell.length_a   1.000
_cell.length_b   1.000
_cell.length_c   1.000
_cell.angle_alpha   90.00
_cell.angle_beta   90.00
_cell.angle_gamma   90.00
#
_symmetry.space_group_name_H-M   'P 1'
#
loop_
_entity.id
_entity.type
_entity.pdbx_description
1 polymer ?
#
loop_
_entity_poly.entity_id
_entity_poly.type
_entity_poly.pdbx_seq_one_letter_code
_entity_poly.pdbx_strand_id
1 'polypeptide(L)'
;MLIREDYQGCYNDPVEKHYDFQRFSEDDGQKVLFHGIGCLENPRHKAALKHYKKKAFYNLEHPCAWYGSYEYMSKSANMDGYFDKVFTICPYSAKWLNEVQQRNTFVPASIPFNKNYLVSEKEDKVHDVMYWGGIHHPTHVNFVDSMRRFNYNFLSLGWQHWAAPFRTRQFVQEYAPSITHQNVPRAEMWSLIRKTKINVMANLLYLSESQVEIIKSIEGWSKNEAFAHLDQRILPQYKTRPIECAANRSLMLVKRDPWNINELWFSPDSEFLYFDKDEDLPDMIEEISSNWEKYEHIAENAFKRATQDYTVEGFVQAVERGLDD
;
A
#
# COMPACT_ATOMS: atom_id res chain seq x y z
N MET A 1 -16.58 9.46 16.93
CA MET A 1 -15.58 8.44 17.34
C MET A 1 -14.24 9.07 17.64
N LEU A 2 -13.56 8.74 18.74
CA LEU A 2 -12.20 9.17 19.01
C LEU A 2 -11.22 8.41 18.10
N ILE A 3 -10.25 9.10 17.48
CA ILE A 3 -9.19 8.47 16.69
C ILE A 3 -7.85 8.70 17.39
N ARG A 4 -7.12 7.61 17.65
CA ARG A 4 -5.77 7.61 18.21
C ARG A 4 -4.79 7.07 17.20
N GLU A 5 -3.84 7.91 16.82
CA GLU A 5 -2.75 7.54 15.94
C GLU A 5 -1.48 7.41 16.78
N ASP A 6 -0.82 6.28 16.69
CA ASP A 6 0.52 6.08 17.23
C ASP A 6 1.34 5.35 16.17
N TYR A 7 1.90 6.14 15.28
CA TYR A 7 2.70 5.66 14.17
C TYR A 7 4.18 5.69 14.55
N GLN A 8 4.63 4.67 15.25
CA GLN A 8 6.06 4.34 15.34
C GLN A 8 6.39 3.39 14.19
N GLY A 9 6.30 3.86 12.98
CA GLY A 9 6.49 3.01 11.83
C GLY A 9 7.52 3.55 10.86
N CYS A 10 7.81 2.76 9.86
CA CYS A 10 8.85 2.85 8.85
C CYS A 10 8.94 4.16 8.04
N TYR A 11 8.13 5.13 8.32
CA TYR A 11 8.12 6.45 7.69
C TYR A 11 8.43 7.51 8.74
N ASN A 12 9.71 7.86 8.84
CA ASN A 12 10.24 8.94 9.67
C ASN A 12 9.80 10.32 9.16
N ASP A 13 8.51 10.51 8.91
CA ASP A 13 7.99 11.83 8.62
C ASP A 13 7.12 12.30 9.81
N PRO A 14 7.72 13.00 10.80
CA PRO A 14 6.98 13.45 11.97
C PRO A 14 6.06 14.64 11.67
N VAL A 15 6.12 15.22 10.48
CA VAL A 15 5.50 16.52 10.21
C VAL A 15 4.19 16.39 9.43
N GLU A 16 4.02 15.35 8.63
CA GLU A 16 2.82 15.15 7.82
C GLU A 16 2.11 13.86 8.19
N LYS A 17 1.08 13.97 9.01
CA LYS A 17 0.18 12.86 9.31
C LYS A 17 -0.41 12.34 8.01
N HIS A 18 0.00 11.16 7.62
CA HIS A 18 -0.29 10.57 6.32
C HIS A 18 -1.78 10.62 5.94
N TYR A 19 -2.68 10.53 6.92
CA TYR A 19 -4.12 10.44 6.70
C TYR A 19 -4.93 11.58 7.31
N ASP A 20 -4.34 12.44 8.13
CA ASP A 20 -5.06 13.51 8.86
C ASP A 20 -6.35 13.02 9.55
N PHE A 21 -6.30 11.85 10.15
CA PHE A 21 -7.45 11.27 10.86
C PHE A 21 -7.92 12.14 12.01
N GLN A 22 -7.05 12.96 12.60
CA GLN A 22 -7.39 13.84 13.71
C GLN A 22 -8.48 14.85 13.35
N ARG A 23 -8.59 15.24 12.08
CA ARG A 23 -9.65 16.14 11.60
C ARG A 23 -11.05 15.54 11.74
N PHE A 24 -11.13 14.20 11.75
CA PHE A 24 -12.39 13.45 11.89
C PHE A 24 -12.57 12.88 13.29
N SER A 25 -11.67 13.21 14.23
CA SER A 25 -11.68 12.67 15.58
C SER A 25 -12.54 13.52 16.50
N GLU A 26 -13.58 12.90 17.05
CA GLU A 26 -14.43 13.50 18.08
C GLU A 26 -14.63 12.50 19.22
N ASP A 27 -14.28 12.89 20.45
CA ASP A 27 -14.43 12.00 21.61
C ASP A 27 -15.86 12.02 22.13
N ASP A 28 -16.64 11.03 21.74
CA ASP A 28 -18.00 10.79 22.21
C ASP A 28 -18.05 9.87 23.45
N GLY A 29 -16.91 9.42 23.94
CA GLY A 29 -16.80 8.46 25.04
C GLY A 29 -17.36 7.05 24.75
N GLN A 30 -17.79 6.77 23.53
CA GLN A 30 -18.41 5.51 23.12
C GLN A 30 -17.54 4.67 22.21
N LYS A 31 -16.98 5.29 21.15
CA LYS A 31 -16.25 4.62 20.07
C LYS A 31 -14.82 5.13 19.98
N VAL A 32 -13.88 4.22 19.74
CA VAL A 32 -12.48 4.55 19.49
C VAL A 32 -11.92 3.75 18.34
N LEU A 33 -11.15 4.40 17.47
CA LEU A 33 -10.31 3.80 16.44
C LEU A 33 -8.84 4.01 16.80
N PHE A 34 -8.10 2.91 16.91
CA PHE A 34 -6.64 2.92 17.02
C PHE A 34 -6.03 2.66 15.65
N HIS A 35 -5.07 3.50 15.29
CA HIS A 35 -4.31 3.36 14.05
C HIS A 35 -2.82 3.21 14.37
N GLY A 36 -2.22 2.11 13.87
CA GLY A 36 -0.81 1.79 14.05
C GLY A 36 -0.52 0.86 15.23
N ILE A 37 0.49 0.00 15.06
CA ILE A 37 0.87 -1.05 16.03
C ILE A 37 1.39 -0.45 17.34
N GLY A 38 2.05 0.71 17.29
CA GLY A 38 2.54 1.43 18.47
C GLY A 38 1.46 1.69 19.52
N CYS A 39 0.19 1.80 19.11
CA CYS A 39 -0.94 1.92 20.04
C CYS A 39 -1.05 0.73 20.99
N LEU A 40 -0.65 -0.47 20.57
CA LEU A 40 -0.73 -1.69 21.38
C LEU A 40 0.45 -1.83 22.34
N GLU A 41 1.56 -1.20 22.05
CA GLU A 41 2.77 -1.24 22.88
C GLU A 41 2.74 -0.20 24.00
N ASN A 42 1.95 0.85 23.83
CA ASN A 42 1.85 1.93 24.80
C ASN A 42 0.86 1.57 25.94
N PRO A 43 1.33 1.41 27.21
CA PRO A 43 0.48 1.08 28.35
C PRO A 43 -0.66 2.08 28.58
N ARG A 44 -0.46 3.35 28.26
CA ARG A 44 -1.49 4.40 28.42
C ARG A 44 -2.63 4.20 27.41
N HIS A 45 -2.32 3.77 26.19
CA HIS A 45 -3.35 3.47 25.19
C HIS A 45 -4.13 2.21 25.58
N LYS A 46 -3.46 1.16 26.06
CA LYS A 46 -4.15 -0.03 26.59
C LYS A 46 -5.09 0.30 27.75
N ALA A 47 -4.67 1.18 28.65
CA ALA A 47 -5.52 1.64 29.76
C ALA A 47 -6.74 2.41 29.23
N ALA A 48 -6.55 3.27 28.23
CA ALA A 48 -7.63 4.04 27.63
C ALA A 48 -8.68 3.17 26.93
N LEU A 49 -8.31 2.02 26.34
CA LEU A 49 -9.25 1.10 25.69
C LEU A 49 -10.40 0.67 26.61
N LYS A 50 -10.16 0.56 27.93
CA LYS A 50 -11.17 0.13 28.90
C LYS A 50 -12.34 1.12 29.06
N HIS A 51 -12.17 2.36 28.63
CA HIS A 51 -13.17 3.41 28.77
C HIS A 51 -14.17 3.48 27.61
N TYR A 52 -13.88 2.81 26.48
CA TYR A 52 -14.74 2.84 25.29
C TYR A 52 -15.55 1.56 25.17
N LYS A 53 -16.81 1.70 24.75
CA LYS A 53 -17.72 0.57 24.55
C LYS A 53 -17.45 -0.19 23.27
N LYS A 54 -17.09 0.53 22.20
CA LYS A 54 -16.81 0.00 20.87
C LYS A 54 -15.38 0.37 20.46
N LYS A 55 -14.59 -0.60 20.05
CA LYS A 55 -13.16 -0.47 19.81
C LYS A 55 -12.80 -1.03 18.46
N ALA A 56 -12.23 -0.21 17.61
CA ALA A 56 -11.69 -0.61 16.32
C ALA A 56 -10.16 -0.44 16.29
N PHE A 57 -9.53 -1.29 15.52
CA PHE A 57 -8.14 -1.17 15.15
C PHE A 57 -8.01 -1.16 13.63
N TYR A 58 -7.21 -0.24 13.11
CA TYR A 58 -6.83 -0.22 11.70
C TYR A 58 -5.32 -0.38 11.55
N ASN A 59 -4.94 -1.37 10.78
CA ASN A 59 -3.55 -1.61 10.47
C ASN A 59 -3.32 -1.50 8.96
N LEU A 60 -2.49 -0.53 8.62
CA LEU A 60 -2.00 -0.30 7.25
C LEU A 60 -0.92 -1.29 6.83
N GLU A 61 -0.27 -1.92 7.82
CA GLU A 61 0.71 -2.90 7.48
C GLU A 61 0.02 -4.17 7.01
N HIS A 62 0.48 -4.66 5.90
CA HIS A 62 -0.02 -5.88 5.32
C HIS A 62 0.13 -7.02 6.34
N PRO A 63 -0.93 -7.80 6.64
CA PRO A 63 -0.81 -8.92 7.56
C PRO A 63 0.32 -9.87 7.19
N CYS A 64 0.64 -10.01 5.89
CA CYS A 64 1.76 -10.81 5.41
C CYS A 64 3.14 -10.25 5.82
N ALA A 65 3.27 -8.95 6.08
CA ALA A 65 4.48 -8.39 6.66
C ALA A 65 4.67 -8.85 8.12
N TRP A 66 3.58 -9.19 8.81
CA TRP A 66 3.62 -9.74 10.15
C TRP A 66 4.13 -11.18 10.20
N TYR A 67 3.85 -11.94 9.15
CA TYR A 67 4.35 -13.32 9.04
C TYR A 67 5.85 -13.39 8.79
N GLY A 68 6.49 -12.27 8.43
CA GLY A 68 7.94 -12.17 8.34
C GLY A 68 8.64 -12.05 9.68
N SER A 69 7.90 -11.84 10.80
CA SER A 69 8.45 -11.83 12.14
C SER A 69 7.49 -12.53 13.10
N TYR A 70 8.02 -13.53 13.83
CA TYR A 70 7.27 -14.28 14.83
C TYR A 70 6.62 -13.38 15.90
N GLU A 71 7.27 -12.28 16.23
CA GLU A 71 6.79 -11.30 17.20
C GLU A 71 5.52 -10.59 16.74
N TYR A 72 5.42 -10.27 15.45
CA TYR A 72 4.21 -9.67 14.89
C TYR A 72 3.04 -10.64 14.80
N MET A 73 3.28 -11.91 14.58
CA MET A 73 2.23 -12.95 14.55
C MET A 73 1.56 -13.13 15.91
N SER A 74 2.36 -13.19 16.97
CA SER A 74 1.82 -13.31 18.33
C SER A 74 1.03 -12.07 18.75
N LYS A 75 1.41 -10.90 18.26
CA LYS A 75 0.68 -9.63 18.50
C LYS A 75 -0.62 -9.57 17.70
N SER A 76 -0.65 -10.02 16.46
CA SER A 76 -1.88 -10.02 15.64
C SER A 76 -2.91 -11.05 16.10
N ALA A 77 -2.48 -12.22 16.55
CA ALA A 77 -3.36 -13.24 17.12
C ALA A 77 -4.06 -12.79 18.42
N ASN A 78 -3.48 -11.79 19.11
CA ASN A 78 -4.06 -11.24 20.34
C ASN A 78 -4.85 -9.94 20.13
N MET A 79 -4.89 -9.39 18.90
CA MET A 79 -5.62 -8.15 18.62
C MET A 79 -7.13 -8.30 18.82
N ASP A 80 -7.70 -9.44 18.48
CA ASP A 80 -9.11 -9.75 18.66
C ASP A 80 -9.57 -9.71 20.13
N GLY A 81 -8.67 -9.97 21.08
CA GLY A 81 -8.96 -9.84 22.50
C GLY A 81 -9.13 -8.40 23.01
N TYR A 82 -8.70 -7.42 22.23
CA TYR A 82 -8.73 -5.99 22.60
C TYR A 82 -9.75 -5.18 21.82
N PHE A 83 -10.12 -5.61 20.61
CA PHE A 83 -10.94 -4.84 19.69
C PHE A 83 -12.17 -5.62 19.23
N ASP A 84 -13.26 -4.91 19.06
CA ASP A 84 -14.51 -5.48 18.52
C ASP A 84 -14.37 -5.72 17.01
N LYS A 85 -13.66 -4.81 16.31
CA LYS A 85 -13.35 -4.92 14.88
C LYS A 85 -11.89 -4.57 14.60
N VAL A 86 -11.29 -5.33 13.70
CA VAL A 86 -9.92 -5.10 13.18
C VAL A 86 -10.00 -4.89 11.68
N PHE A 87 -9.76 -3.67 11.24
CA PHE A 87 -9.74 -3.32 9.82
C PHE A 87 -8.37 -3.65 9.24
N THR A 88 -8.34 -4.41 8.16
CA THR A 88 -7.11 -4.87 7.50
C THR A 88 -7.20 -4.69 5.98
N ILE A 89 -6.07 -4.41 5.36
CA ILE A 89 -5.98 -4.19 3.92
C ILE A 89 -5.98 -5.47 3.08
N CYS A 90 -5.85 -6.65 3.69
CA CYS A 90 -5.82 -7.93 2.99
C CYS A 90 -7.12 -8.71 3.20
N PRO A 91 -8.00 -8.82 2.19
CA PRO A 91 -9.26 -9.54 2.32
C PRO A 91 -9.07 -11.05 2.57
N TYR A 92 -8.04 -11.65 1.97
CA TYR A 92 -7.76 -13.08 2.15
C TYR A 92 -7.36 -13.39 3.60
N SER A 93 -6.48 -12.57 4.18
CA SER A 93 -6.09 -12.72 5.57
C SER A 93 -7.22 -12.41 6.53
N ALA A 94 -8.09 -11.43 6.23
CA ALA A 94 -9.28 -11.17 7.03
C ALA A 94 -10.23 -12.39 7.07
N LYS A 95 -10.53 -12.97 5.92
CA LYS A 95 -11.36 -14.16 5.78
C LYS A 95 -10.77 -15.33 6.59
N TRP A 96 -9.51 -15.63 6.37
CA TRP A 96 -8.82 -16.73 7.04
C TRP A 96 -8.79 -16.56 8.58
N LEU A 97 -8.47 -15.37 9.09
CA LEU A 97 -8.44 -15.10 10.53
C LEU A 97 -9.83 -15.24 11.16
N ASN A 98 -10.88 -14.80 10.50
CA ASN A 98 -12.25 -14.99 10.97
C ASN A 98 -12.63 -16.48 11.04
N GLU A 99 -12.25 -17.27 10.02
CA GLU A 99 -12.51 -18.71 9.99
C GLU A 99 -11.75 -19.46 11.09
N VAL A 100 -10.45 -19.17 11.29
CA VAL A 100 -9.63 -19.80 12.33
C VAL A 100 -10.13 -19.46 13.74
N GLN A 101 -10.55 -18.21 13.95
CA GLN A 101 -11.03 -17.75 15.27
C GLN A 101 -12.51 -17.97 15.48
N GLN A 102 -13.25 -18.41 14.47
CA GLN A 102 -14.72 -18.57 14.50
C GLN A 102 -15.43 -17.28 14.98
N ARG A 103 -14.93 -16.12 14.54
CA ARG A 103 -15.41 -14.78 14.87
C ARG A 103 -15.47 -13.91 13.62
N ASN A 104 -16.27 -12.86 13.67
CA ASN A 104 -16.37 -11.87 12.59
C ASN A 104 -15.71 -10.54 13.00
N THR A 105 -14.46 -10.62 13.44
CA THR A 105 -13.70 -9.49 13.98
C THR A 105 -12.90 -8.76 12.90
N PHE A 106 -12.35 -9.50 11.91
CA PHE A 106 -11.51 -8.92 10.88
C PHE A 106 -12.35 -8.46 9.68
N VAL A 107 -12.20 -7.20 9.28
CA VAL A 107 -12.96 -6.56 8.22
C VAL A 107 -11.98 -6.04 7.15
N PRO A 108 -12.13 -6.42 5.88
CA PRO A 108 -11.34 -5.83 4.82
C PRO A 108 -11.63 -4.33 4.69
N ALA A 109 -10.59 -3.53 4.55
CA ALA A 109 -10.72 -2.09 4.36
C ALA A 109 -9.74 -1.61 3.29
N SER A 110 -10.16 -0.61 2.53
CA SER A 110 -9.29 0.09 1.60
C SER A 110 -8.26 0.94 2.35
N ILE A 111 -7.18 1.29 1.65
CA ILE A 111 -6.24 2.31 2.13
C ILE A 111 -6.81 3.66 1.73
N PRO A 112 -7.12 4.57 2.67
CA PRO A 112 -7.60 5.90 2.33
C PRO A 112 -6.44 6.81 1.91
N PHE A 113 -6.75 7.92 1.24
CA PHE A 113 -5.79 8.98 0.98
C PHE A 113 -6.25 10.32 1.57
N ASN A 114 -5.30 11.19 1.89
CA ASN A 114 -5.57 12.50 2.44
C ASN A 114 -5.90 13.51 1.33
N LYS A 115 -7.12 14.05 1.35
CA LYS A 115 -7.58 15.06 0.39
C LYS A 115 -6.74 16.35 0.36
N ASN A 116 -6.00 16.65 1.41
CA ASN A 116 -5.14 17.83 1.48
C ASN A 116 -4.01 17.83 0.43
N TYR A 117 -3.69 16.65 -0.13
CA TYR A 117 -2.72 16.51 -1.21
C TYR A 117 -3.35 16.63 -2.60
N LEU A 118 -4.68 16.68 -2.70
CA LEU A 118 -5.35 16.84 -3.99
C LEU A 118 -5.14 18.25 -4.53
N VAL A 119 -4.83 18.30 -5.81
CA VAL A 119 -4.83 19.52 -6.60
C VAL A 119 -6.03 19.48 -7.52
N SER A 120 -6.88 20.49 -7.46
CA SER A 120 -8.11 20.56 -8.26
C SER A 120 -7.81 20.73 -9.75
N GLU A 121 -6.78 21.51 -10.05
CA GLU A 121 -6.38 21.79 -11.43
C GLU A 121 -5.54 20.65 -12.00
N LYS A 122 -5.76 20.38 -13.28
CA LYS A 122 -4.96 19.42 -14.03
C LYS A 122 -3.63 20.05 -14.38
N GLU A 123 -2.53 19.39 -14.05
CA GLU A 123 -1.19 19.80 -14.40
C GLU A 123 -0.75 19.11 -15.71
N ASP A 124 0.09 19.79 -16.49
CA ASP A 124 0.68 19.23 -17.71
C ASP A 124 1.61 18.05 -17.38
N LYS A 125 1.53 17.02 -18.20
CA LYS A 125 2.43 15.86 -18.11
C LYS A 125 3.77 16.19 -18.76
N VAL A 126 4.81 16.30 -17.94
CA VAL A 126 6.18 16.66 -18.37
C VAL A 126 7.14 15.47 -18.37
N HIS A 127 6.77 14.37 -17.70
CA HIS A 127 7.55 13.14 -17.65
C HIS A 127 6.75 11.99 -18.27
N ASP A 128 7.45 11.06 -18.91
CA ASP A 128 6.81 9.91 -19.54
C ASP A 128 6.48 8.81 -18.53
N VAL A 129 7.43 8.47 -17.65
CA VAL A 129 7.29 7.33 -16.75
C VAL A 129 7.95 7.56 -15.41
N MET A 130 7.39 6.95 -14.36
CA MET A 130 7.94 6.98 -13.01
C MET A 130 7.85 5.61 -12.32
N TYR A 131 8.85 5.33 -11.50
CA TYR A 131 8.82 4.30 -10.47
C TYR A 131 9.25 4.90 -9.14
N TRP A 132 8.60 4.52 -8.02
CA TRP A 132 9.07 4.87 -6.67
C TRP A 132 9.06 3.67 -5.73
N GLY A 133 10.12 3.57 -4.96
CA GLY A 133 10.33 2.51 -3.96
C GLY A 133 11.72 1.94 -3.96
N GLY A 134 11.90 0.86 -3.20
CA GLY A 134 13.15 0.11 -3.15
C GLY A 134 13.26 -0.93 -4.28
N ILE A 135 14.48 -1.45 -4.46
CA ILE A 135 14.73 -2.59 -5.36
C ILE A 135 14.80 -3.86 -4.50
N HIS A 136 13.79 -4.71 -4.63
CA HIS A 136 13.64 -5.93 -3.83
C HIS A 136 13.56 -7.22 -4.67
N HIS A 137 13.46 -7.10 -5.98
CA HIS A 137 13.30 -8.22 -6.91
C HIS A 137 13.80 -7.83 -8.31
N PRO A 138 14.24 -8.79 -9.16
CA PRO A 138 14.61 -8.53 -10.56
C PRO A 138 13.58 -7.74 -11.36
N THR A 139 12.29 -7.93 -11.13
CA THR A 139 11.22 -7.13 -11.76
C THR A 139 11.41 -5.63 -11.52
N HIS A 140 11.86 -5.21 -10.32
CA HIS A 140 12.12 -3.79 -10.06
C HIS A 140 13.36 -3.27 -10.80
N VAL A 141 14.35 -4.15 -11.04
CA VAL A 141 15.51 -3.84 -11.91
C VAL A 141 15.03 -3.61 -13.33
N ASN A 142 14.18 -4.50 -13.85
CA ASN A 142 13.62 -4.39 -15.19
C ASN A 142 12.79 -3.12 -15.36
N PHE A 143 12.09 -2.66 -14.32
CA PHE A 143 11.40 -1.36 -14.34
C PHE A 143 12.39 -0.21 -14.57
N VAL A 144 13.47 -0.17 -13.79
CA VAL A 144 14.49 0.89 -13.91
C VAL A 144 15.15 0.84 -15.28
N ASP A 145 15.55 -0.33 -15.75
CA ASP A 145 16.19 -0.50 -17.06
C ASP A 145 15.26 -0.09 -18.21
N SER A 146 13.98 -0.46 -18.14
CA SER A 146 12.98 -0.12 -19.15
C SER A 146 12.74 1.39 -19.21
N MET A 147 12.77 2.09 -18.08
CA MET A 147 12.50 3.51 -18.01
C MET A 147 13.65 4.40 -18.49
N ARG A 148 14.92 3.94 -18.39
CA ARG A 148 16.13 4.77 -18.65
C ARG A 148 16.18 5.44 -20.02
N ARG A 149 15.47 4.93 -21.00
CA ARG A 149 15.44 5.47 -22.38
C ARG A 149 14.37 6.52 -22.61
N PHE A 150 13.56 6.82 -21.58
CA PHE A 150 12.48 7.81 -21.62
C PHE A 150 12.79 9.01 -20.73
N ASN A 151 11.96 10.04 -20.77
CA ASN A 151 11.98 11.10 -19.77
C ASN A 151 11.36 10.57 -18.46
N TYR A 152 12.18 10.01 -17.61
CA TYR A 152 11.76 9.22 -16.44
C TYR A 152 12.06 9.89 -15.11
N ASN A 153 11.33 9.44 -14.08
CA ASN A 153 11.68 9.65 -12.68
C ASN A 153 11.83 8.31 -11.95
N PHE A 154 12.95 8.13 -11.28
CA PHE A 154 13.13 7.08 -10.29
C PHE A 154 13.31 7.71 -8.92
N LEU A 155 12.26 7.64 -8.07
CA LEU A 155 12.30 8.11 -6.71
C LEU A 155 12.63 6.92 -5.80
N SER A 156 13.81 6.93 -5.20
CA SER A 156 14.27 5.90 -4.27
C SER A 156 14.27 6.42 -2.83
N LEU A 157 13.93 5.54 -1.89
CA LEU A 157 14.14 5.76 -0.46
C LEU A 157 15.62 5.58 -0.05
N GLY A 158 16.49 5.42 -1.06
CA GLY A 158 17.91 5.17 -0.90
C GLY A 158 18.27 3.68 -1.01
N TRP A 159 19.54 3.40 -1.30
CA TRP A 159 20.04 2.04 -1.52
C TRP A 159 19.90 1.14 -0.28
N GLN A 160 19.85 1.72 0.93
CA GLN A 160 19.60 0.98 2.17
C GLN A 160 18.25 0.27 2.20
N HIS A 161 17.29 0.72 1.40
CA HIS A 161 15.98 0.09 1.23
C HIS A 161 15.93 -0.96 0.13
N TRP A 162 17.05 -1.22 -0.54
CA TRP A 162 17.15 -2.30 -1.51
C TRP A 162 17.34 -3.64 -0.78
N ALA A 163 16.84 -4.72 -1.36
CA ALA A 163 17.01 -6.05 -0.78
C ALA A 163 18.51 -6.46 -0.75
N ALA A 164 18.87 -7.31 0.19
CA ALA A 164 20.25 -7.71 0.40
C ALA A 164 21.00 -8.16 -0.89
N PRO A 165 20.38 -8.92 -1.84
CA PRO A 165 21.03 -9.28 -3.11
C PRO A 165 21.42 -8.08 -3.96
N PHE A 166 20.73 -6.94 -3.81
CA PHE A 166 20.93 -5.71 -4.58
C PHE A 166 21.73 -4.64 -3.83
N ARG A 167 22.24 -4.93 -2.64
CA ARG A 167 23.08 -4.00 -1.85
C ARG A 167 24.57 -4.14 -2.11
N THR A 168 24.97 -4.94 -3.09
CA THR A 168 26.38 -5.10 -3.44
C THR A 168 26.96 -3.77 -3.94
N ARG A 169 28.24 -3.52 -3.67
CA ARG A 169 28.92 -2.30 -4.11
C ARG A 169 28.79 -2.12 -5.62
N GLN A 170 28.98 -3.20 -6.38
CA GLN A 170 28.88 -3.18 -7.83
C GLN A 170 27.48 -2.75 -8.29
N PHE A 171 26.42 -3.36 -7.75
CA PHE A 171 25.05 -3.06 -8.13
C PHE A 171 24.67 -1.61 -7.76
N VAL A 172 25.08 -1.14 -6.56
CA VAL A 172 24.83 0.24 -6.15
C VAL A 172 25.55 1.23 -7.07
N GLN A 173 26.79 0.96 -7.47
CA GLN A 173 27.51 1.80 -8.43
C GLN A 173 26.84 1.87 -9.79
N GLU A 174 26.19 0.79 -10.22
CA GLU A 174 25.50 0.71 -11.51
C GLU A 174 24.16 1.43 -11.49
N TYR A 175 23.35 1.26 -10.43
CA TYR A 175 21.95 1.71 -10.39
C TYR A 175 21.72 3.02 -9.60
N ALA A 176 22.57 3.38 -8.66
CA ALA A 176 22.43 4.64 -7.95
C ALA A 176 22.42 5.87 -8.88
N PRO A 177 23.19 5.92 -9.97
CA PRO A 177 23.10 7.03 -10.95
C PRO A 177 21.75 7.16 -11.65
N SER A 178 20.91 6.12 -11.62
CA SER A 178 19.55 6.17 -12.20
C SER A 178 18.54 6.84 -11.29
N ILE A 179 18.87 7.04 -10.01
CA ILE A 179 17.98 7.71 -9.06
C ILE A 179 17.92 9.20 -9.41
N THR A 180 16.73 9.68 -9.75
CA THR A 180 16.52 11.11 -10.07
C THR A 180 16.13 11.89 -8.81
N HIS A 181 15.44 11.22 -7.85
CA HIS A 181 15.00 11.82 -6.59
C HIS A 181 15.22 10.84 -5.45
N GLN A 182 15.64 11.36 -4.29
CA GLN A 182 15.89 10.54 -3.11
C GLN A 182 15.33 11.20 -1.86
N ASN A 183 14.53 10.45 -1.09
CA ASN A 183 13.97 10.90 0.19
C ASN A 183 13.26 12.26 0.12
N VAL A 184 12.53 12.51 -0.94
CA VAL A 184 11.79 13.78 -1.10
C VAL A 184 10.57 13.83 -0.17
N PRO A 185 10.14 15.04 0.23
CA PRO A 185 8.89 15.23 0.95
C PRO A 185 7.69 14.67 0.18
N ARG A 186 6.65 14.24 0.89
CA ARG A 186 5.45 13.66 0.28
C ARG A 186 4.79 14.60 -0.74
N ALA A 187 4.70 15.89 -0.44
CA ALA A 187 4.13 16.88 -1.36
C ALA A 187 4.90 16.94 -2.69
N GLU A 188 6.23 16.83 -2.64
CA GLU A 188 7.06 16.77 -3.83
C GLU A 188 6.86 15.46 -4.58
N MET A 189 6.80 14.31 -3.88
CA MET A 189 6.49 13.03 -4.50
C MET A 189 5.15 13.08 -5.24
N TRP A 190 4.12 13.65 -4.63
CA TRP A 190 2.79 13.78 -5.24
C TRP A 190 2.84 14.70 -6.47
N SER A 191 3.62 15.79 -6.41
CA SER A 191 3.83 16.66 -7.58
C SER A 191 4.51 15.92 -8.75
N LEU A 192 5.52 15.09 -8.44
CA LEU A 192 6.17 14.25 -9.45
C LEU A 192 5.19 13.26 -10.10
N ILE A 193 4.36 12.59 -9.28
CA ILE A 193 3.33 11.66 -9.78
C ILE A 193 2.36 12.41 -10.71
N ARG A 194 1.84 13.58 -10.30
CA ARG A 194 0.92 14.39 -11.14
C ARG A 194 1.49 14.77 -12.48
N LYS A 195 2.78 15.12 -12.53
CA LYS A 195 3.49 15.52 -13.75
C LYS A 195 3.97 14.36 -14.60
N THR A 196 3.72 13.12 -14.19
CA THR A 196 4.13 11.91 -14.91
C THR A 196 2.92 11.24 -15.57
N LYS A 197 3.08 10.84 -16.86
CA LYS A 197 2.04 10.11 -17.59
C LYS A 197 1.80 8.73 -16.96
N ILE A 198 2.85 7.92 -16.83
CA ILE A 198 2.80 6.50 -16.48
C ILE A 198 3.52 6.23 -15.17
N ASN A 199 2.88 5.50 -14.28
CA ASN A 199 3.53 4.95 -13.08
C ASN A 199 3.56 3.42 -13.15
N VAL A 200 4.78 2.86 -13.18
CA VAL A 200 4.99 1.41 -13.22
C VAL A 200 4.97 0.86 -11.80
N MET A 201 4.26 -0.25 -11.59
CA MET A 201 4.15 -0.85 -10.27
C MET A 201 3.95 -2.36 -10.30
N ALA A 202 4.33 -3.01 -9.18
CA ALA A 202 4.00 -4.39 -8.88
C ALA A 202 3.44 -4.48 -7.46
N ASN A 203 2.38 -5.27 -7.30
CA ASN A 203 1.67 -5.44 -6.03
C ASN A 203 2.06 -6.78 -5.36
N LEU A 204 3.36 -7.07 -5.36
CA LEU A 204 3.92 -8.29 -4.78
C LEU A 204 4.93 -7.99 -3.69
N LEU A 205 4.87 -8.75 -2.61
CA LEU A 205 5.92 -8.86 -1.62
C LEU A 205 6.74 -10.12 -1.92
N TYR A 206 8.06 -9.97 -1.96
CA TYR A 206 8.99 -11.05 -2.22
C TYR A 206 9.62 -11.52 -0.91
N LEU A 207 9.54 -12.84 -0.66
CA LEU A 207 9.94 -13.45 0.60
C LEU A 207 11.32 -14.10 0.51
N SER A 208 12.06 -14.05 1.63
CA SER A 208 13.20 -14.93 1.87
C SER A 208 12.75 -16.35 2.21
N GLU A 209 13.65 -17.32 2.12
CA GLU A 209 13.37 -18.69 2.54
C GLU A 209 12.94 -18.78 4.00
N SER A 210 13.63 -18.05 4.87
CA SER A 210 13.29 -18.02 6.29
C SER A 210 11.88 -17.49 6.57
N GLN A 211 11.42 -16.50 5.81
CA GLN A 211 10.05 -16.00 5.93
C GLN A 211 9.02 -17.04 5.47
N VAL A 212 9.31 -17.76 4.40
CA VAL A 212 8.44 -18.86 3.94
C VAL A 212 8.32 -19.96 4.99
N GLU A 213 9.43 -20.36 5.62
CA GLU A 213 9.41 -21.36 6.70
C GLU A 213 8.63 -20.90 7.93
N ILE A 214 8.74 -19.63 8.30
CA ILE A 214 7.92 -19.04 9.37
C ILE A 214 6.43 -19.15 9.02
N ILE A 215 6.03 -18.78 7.80
CA ILE A 215 4.63 -18.86 7.37
C ILE A 215 4.14 -20.32 7.41
N LYS A 216 4.90 -21.27 6.91
CA LYS A 216 4.55 -22.70 6.92
C LYS A 216 4.43 -23.30 8.31
N SER A 217 5.05 -22.69 9.32
CA SER A 217 4.92 -23.12 10.71
C SER A 217 3.59 -22.72 11.36
N ILE A 218 2.79 -21.86 10.70
CA ILE A 218 1.49 -21.41 11.21
C ILE A 218 0.44 -22.50 10.99
N GLU A 219 -0.29 -22.85 12.02
CA GLU A 219 -1.38 -23.82 11.87
C GLU A 219 -2.43 -23.32 10.87
N GLY A 220 -2.78 -24.16 9.91
CA GLY A 220 -3.78 -23.85 8.89
C GLY A 220 -3.35 -22.80 7.85
N TRP A 221 -2.05 -22.51 7.74
CA TRP A 221 -1.54 -21.52 6.77
C TRP A 221 -2.02 -21.77 5.34
N SER A 222 -2.08 -23.03 4.93
CA SER A 222 -2.48 -23.42 3.56
C SER A 222 -3.93 -23.10 3.20
N LYS A 223 -4.76 -22.75 4.17
CA LYS A 223 -6.15 -22.30 3.97
C LYS A 223 -6.24 -20.81 3.65
N ASN A 224 -5.15 -20.05 3.85
CA ASN A 224 -5.12 -18.63 3.53
C ASN A 224 -4.77 -18.46 2.04
N GLU A 225 -5.69 -17.96 1.26
CA GLU A 225 -5.51 -17.71 -0.18
C GLU A 225 -4.34 -16.76 -0.47
N ALA A 226 -3.96 -15.87 0.47
CA ALA A 226 -2.77 -15.04 0.34
C ALA A 226 -1.47 -15.85 0.25
N PHE A 227 -1.47 -17.12 0.69
CA PHE A 227 -0.31 -18.01 0.68
C PHE A 227 -0.31 -19.02 -0.47
N ALA A 228 -1.21 -18.88 -1.42
CA ALA A 228 -1.36 -19.83 -2.53
C ALA A 228 -0.09 -19.99 -3.40
N HIS A 229 0.80 -18.99 -3.39
CA HIS A 229 2.02 -18.97 -4.21
C HIS A 229 3.31 -18.88 -3.37
N LEU A 230 3.31 -19.43 -2.16
CA LEU A 230 4.52 -19.47 -1.30
C LEU A 230 5.69 -20.24 -1.89
N ASP A 231 5.44 -21.20 -2.77
CA ASP A 231 6.46 -21.91 -3.56
C ASP A 231 7.24 -20.97 -4.47
N GLN A 232 6.61 -19.91 -4.97
CA GLN A 232 7.22 -18.84 -5.76
C GLN A 232 7.79 -17.72 -4.87
N ARG A 233 7.70 -17.86 -3.55
CA ARG A 233 8.14 -16.86 -2.54
C ARG A 233 7.50 -15.49 -2.73
N ILE A 234 6.26 -15.44 -3.16
CA ILE A 234 5.50 -14.21 -3.33
C ILE A 234 4.24 -14.19 -2.47
N LEU A 235 3.87 -13.00 -2.04
CA LEU A 235 2.61 -12.70 -1.38
C LEU A 235 1.93 -11.51 -2.06
N PRO A 236 0.58 -11.40 -1.96
CA PRO A 236 -0.11 -10.21 -2.39
C PRO A 236 0.31 -9.03 -1.52
N GLN A 237 0.62 -7.89 -2.11
CA GLN A 237 1.00 -6.70 -1.38
C GLN A 237 0.08 -5.53 -1.72
N TYR A 238 -0.74 -5.16 -0.77
CA TYR A 238 -1.60 -3.99 -0.82
C TYR A 238 -0.77 -2.77 -0.42
N LYS A 239 -0.71 -1.75 -1.30
CA LYS A 239 0.10 -0.54 -1.10
C LYS A 239 -0.73 0.71 -1.33
N THR A 240 -0.22 1.84 -0.87
CA THR A 240 -0.80 3.15 -1.15
C THR A 240 -0.63 3.57 -2.62
N ARG A 241 0.37 3.01 -3.32
CA ARG A 241 0.75 3.43 -4.68
C ARG A 241 -0.39 3.51 -5.70
N PRO A 242 -1.27 2.50 -5.84
CA PRO A 242 -2.38 2.60 -6.78
C PRO A 242 -3.28 3.80 -6.49
N ILE A 243 -3.57 4.03 -5.21
CA ILE A 243 -4.45 5.11 -4.79
C ILE A 243 -3.76 6.47 -4.94
N GLU A 244 -2.47 6.58 -4.59
CA GLU A 244 -1.67 7.79 -4.79
C GLU A 244 -1.54 8.13 -6.27
N CYS A 245 -1.34 7.13 -7.13
CA CYS A 245 -1.27 7.29 -8.58
C CYS A 245 -2.60 7.81 -9.14
N ALA A 246 -3.71 7.13 -8.80
CA ALA A 246 -5.05 7.51 -9.22
C ALA A 246 -5.43 8.93 -8.74
N ALA A 247 -5.18 9.25 -7.47
CA ALA A 247 -5.45 10.57 -6.89
C ALA A 247 -4.66 11.72 -7.57
N ASN A 248 -3.61 11.39 -8.32
CA ASN A 248 -2.79 12.34 -9.06
C ASN A 248 -2.98 12.27 -10.58
N ARG A 249 -4.05 11.65 -11.08
CA ARG A 249 -4.36 11.54 -12.52
C ARG A 249 -3.19 11.00 -13.33
N SER A 250 -2.50 9.99 -12.83
CA SER A 250 -1.43 9.31 -13.53
C SER A 250 -1.85 7.88 -13.85
N LEU A 251 -1.50 7.39 -15.03
CA LEU A 251 -1.88 6.05 -15.46
C LEU A 251 -1.08 5.01 -14.70
N MET A 252 -1.77 4.05 -14.13
CA MET A 252 -1.17 2.89 -13.50
C MET A 252 -0.86 1.83 -14.56
N LEU A 253 0.42 1.51 -14.76
CA LEU A 253 0.88 0.38 -15.56
C LEU A 253 1.37 -0.71 -14.60
N VAL A 254 0.56 -1.74 -14.41
CA VAL A 254 0.67 -2.68 -13.31
C VAL A 254 1.17 -4.03 -13.82
N LYS A 255 2.24 -4.57 -13.23
CA LYS A 255 2.63 -5.97 -13.44
C LYS A 255 1.50 -6.86 -12.96
N ARG A 256 0.98 -7.72 -13.84
CA ARG A 256 -0.06 -8.67 -13.45
C ARG A 256 0.48 -9.62 -12.38
N ASP A 257 -0.28 -9.77 -11.33
CA ASP A 257 0.00 -10.69 -10.23
C ASP A 257 -1.05 -11.81 -10.18
N PRO A 258 -0.73 -12.96 -9.53
CA PRO A 258 -1.65 -14.12 -9.50
C PRO A 258 -3.01 -13.86 -8.82
N TRP A 259 -3.11 -12.83 -8.01
CA TRP A 259 -4.36 -12.47 -7.30
C TRP A 259 -5.12 -11.33 -7.99
N ASN A 260 -4.55 -10.72 -9.04
CA ASN A 260 -5.09 -9.52 -9.67
C ASN A 260 -5.42 -8.42 -8.64
N ILE A 261 -4.49 -8.16 -7.72
CA ILE A 261 -4.72 -7.31 -6.53
C ILE A 261 -5.31 -5.96 -6.90
N ASN A 262 -4.85 -5.36 -8.01
CA ASN A 262 -5.30 -4.03 -8.41
C ASN A 262 -6.80 -3.99 -8.74
N GLU A 263 -7.40 -5.13 -9.14
CA GLU A 263 -8.83 -5.24 -9.44
C GLU A 263 -9.72 -5.14 -8.19
N LEU A 264 -9.16 -5.22 -7.00
CA LEU A 264 -9.89 -4.95 -5.76
C LEU A 264 -10.29 -3.48 -5.62
N TRP A 265 -9.58 -2.59 -6.30
CA TRP A 265 -9.80 -1.16 -6.19
C TRP A 265 -10.19 -0.50 -7.50
N PHE A 266 -9.66 -0.98 -8.62
CA PHE A 266 -9.78 -0.36 -9.94
C PHE A 266 -10.13 -1.39 -11.00
N SER A 267 -10.85 -0.97 -12.03
CA SER A 267 -11.24 -1.83 -13.16
C SER A 267 -10.16 -1.84 -14.23
N PRO A 268 -9.70 -3.02 -14.68
CA PRO A 268 -8.71 -3.11 -15.75
C PRO A 268 -9.24 -2.49 -17.05
N ASP A 269 -8.33 -2.00 -17.88
CA ASP A 269 -8.54 -1.36 -19.18
C ASP A 269 -9.32 -0.03 -19.14
N SER A 270 -10.01 0.24 -18.05
CA SER A 270 -10.80 1.48 -17.88
C SER A 270 -10.23 2.43 -16.82
N GLU A 271 -9.51 1.92 -15.81
CA GLU A 271 -8.94 2.70 -14.72
C GLU A 271 -7.44 2.41 -14.52
N PHE A 272 -6.92 1.34 -15.12
CA PHE A 272 -5.49 1.02 -15.18
C PHE A 272 -5.21 0.02 -16.30
N LEU A 273 -3.92 -0.20 -16.60
CA LEU A 273 -3.50 -1.20 -17.59
C LEU A 273 -2.58 -2.24 -16.93
N TYR A 274 -2.72 -3.49 -17.37
CA TYR A 274 -1.77 -4.56 -17.04
C TYR A 274 -0.67 -4.69 -18.09
N PHE A 275 0.49 -5.17 -17.65
CA PHE A 275 1.46 -5.85 -18.50
C PHE A 275 1.81 -7.22 -17.89
N ASP A 276 2.02 -8.22 -18.76
CA ASP A 276 2.21 -9.60 -18.33
C ASP A 276 3.69 -9.99 -18.29
N LYS A 277 4.49 -9.50 -19.22
CA LYS A 277 5.92 -9.80 -19.32
C LYS A 277 6.74 -8.53 -19.17
N ASP A 278 7.89 -8.67 -18.50
CA ASP A 278 8.79 -7.53 -18.29
C ASP A 278 9.35 -7.01 -19.61
N GLU A 279 9.48 -7.89 -20.62
CA GLU A 279 9.94 -7.55 -21.96
C GLU A 279 8.98 -6.63 -22.72
N ASP A 280 7.68 -6.67 -22.42
CA ASP A 280 6.67 -5.85 -23.08
C ASP A 280 6.65 -4.41 -22.53
N LEU A 281 7.20 -4.21 -21.34
CA LEU A 281 7.11 -2.93 -20.62
C LEU A 281 7.67 -1.73 -21.39
N PRO A 282 8.84 -1.83 -22.06
CA PRO A 282 9.38 -0.69 -22.81
C PRO A 282 8.49 -0.24 -23.96
N ASP A 283 7.93 -1.19 -24.72
CA ASP A 283 7.10 -0.91 -25.88
C ASP A 283 5.74 -0.30 -25.43
N MET A 284 5.20 -0.78 -24.30
CA MET A 284 4.00 -0.20 -23.71
C MET A 284 4.24 1.23 -23.21
N ILE A 285 5.38 1.52 -22.58
CA ILE A 285 5.73 2.88 -22.17
C ILE A 285 5.81 3.79 -23.40
N GLU A 286 6.45 3.36 -24.48
CA GLU A 286 6.58 4.12 -25.71
C GLU A 286 5.22 4.40 -26.35
N GLU A 287 4.38 3.38 -26.52
CA GLU A 287 3.02 3.51 -27.08
C GLU A 287 2.18 4.49 -26.28
N ILE A 288 2.13 4.32 -24.95
CA ILE A 288 1.28 5.15 -24.09
C ILE A 288 1.81 6.58 -24.03
N SER A 289 3.14 6.77 -23.88
CA SER A 289 3.71 8.11 -23.75
C SER A 289 3.60 8.92 -25.04
N SER A 290 3.75 8.26 -26.19
CA SER A 290 3.65 8.90 -27.51
C SER A 290 2.21 9.20 -27.94
N ASN A 291 1.24 8.48 -27.40
CA ASN A 291 -0.18 8.61 -27.73
C ASN A 291 -1.00 8.93 -26.47
N TRP A 292 -0.50 9.81 -25.61
CA TRP A 292 -1.06 10.07 -24.29
C TRP A 292 -2.55 10.44 -24.31
N GLU A 293 -2.99 11.24 -25.26
CA GLU A 293 -4.39 11.67 -25.39
C GLU A 293 -5.36 10.49 -25.53
N LYS A 294 -4.90 9.37 -26.10
CA LYS A 294 -5.68 8.13 -26.24
C LYS A 294 -5.84 7.39 -24.91
N TYR A 295 -4.92 7.56 -23.96
CA TYR A 295 -4.86 6.84 -22.69
C TYR A 295 -5.25 7.67 -21.47
N GLU A 296 -5.27 8.99 -21.61
CA GLU A 296 -5.51 9.92 -20.50
C GLU A 296 -6.84 9.68 -19.78
N HIS A 297 -7.88 9.26 -20.52
CA HIS A 297 -9.19 8.96 -19.95
C HIS A 297 -9.15 7.84 -18.91
N ILE A 298 -8.20 6.88 -19.00
CA ILE A 298 -8.01 5.80 -18.03
C ILE A 298 -7.55 6.39 -16.69
N ALA A 299 -6.58 7.30 -16.73
CA ALA A 299 -6.10 7.99 -15.54
C ALA A 299 -7.20 8.88 -14.90
N GLU A 300 -8.01 9.55 -15.71
CA GLU A 300 -9.15 10.34 -15.23
C GLU A 300 -10.25 9.48 -14.60
N ASN A 301 -10.52 8.30 -15.12
CA ASN A 301 -11.47 7.37 -14.52
C ASN A 301 -10.96 6.86 -13.16
N ALA A 302 -9.68 6.48 -13.06
CA ALA A 302 -9.05 6.12 -11.81
C ALA A 302 -9.12 7.25 -10.78
N PHE A 303 -8.88 8.50 -11.20
CA PHE A 303 -8.99 9.68 -10.34
C PHE A 303 -10.41 9.85 -9.78
N LYS A 304 -11.44 9.73 -10.61
CA LYS A 304 -12.83 9.81 -10.16
C LYS A 304 -13.14 8.74 -9.12
N ARG A 305 -12.74 7.50 -9.39
CA ARG A 305 -12.89 6.39 -8.46
C ARG A 305 -12.19 6.69 -7.12
N ALA A 306 -10.91 7.06 -7.15
CA ALA A 306 -10.14 7.30 -5.93
C ALA A 306 -10.74 8.43 -5.08
N THR A 307 -11.15 9.53 -5.71
CA THR A 307 -11.70 10.69 -5.01
C THR A 307 -13.12 10.48 -4.46
N GLN A 308 -13.86 9.52 -4.99
CA GLN A 308 -15.17 9.12 -4.48
C GLN A 308 -15.07 8.08 -3.36
N ASP A 309 -14.29 7.01 -3.57
CA ASP A 309 -14.39 5.80 -2.79
C ASP A 309 -13.29 5.63 -1.74
N TYR A 310 -12.09 6.28 -1.92
CA TYR A 310 -10.92 6.01 -1.09
C TYR A 310 -10.47 7.20 -0.25
N THR A 311 -11.40 8.05 0.15
CA THR A 311 -11.09 9.20 1.01
C THR A 311 -11.02 8.81 2.48
N VAL A 312 -10.23 9.55 3.27
CA VAL A 312 -10.17 9.35 4.73
C VAL A 312 -11.55 9.49 5.36
N GLU A 313 -12.37 10.45 4.90
CA GLU A 313 -13.73 10.65 5.37
C GLU A 313 -14.63 9.44 5.14
N GLY A 314 -14.61 8.90 3.91
CA GLY A 314 -15.37 7.68 3.58
C GLY A 314 -14.91 6.47 4.39
N PHE A 315 -13.60 6.36 4.63
CA PHE A 315 -13.03 5.30 5.46
C PHE A 315 -13.51 5.41 6.93
N VAL A 316 -13.44 6.60 7.54
CA VAL A 316 -13.89 6.81 8.93
C VAL A 316 -15.38 6.47 9.07
N GLN A 317 -16.22 6.88 8.12
CA GLN A 317 -17.64 6.52 8.11
C GLN A 317 -17.87 5.01 7.96
N ALA A 318 -17.04 4.32 7.17
CA ALA A 318 -17.12 2.86 7.03
C ALA A 318 -16.73 2.15 8.34
N VAL A 319 -15.71 2.64 9.03
CA VAL A 319 -15.32 2.12 10.36
C VAL A 319 -16.45 2.32 11.38
N GLU A 320 -17.07 3.48 11.40
CA GLU A 320 -18.18 3.77 12.32
C GLU A 320 -19.38 2.85 12.10
N ARG A 321 -19.77 2.64 10.85
CA ARG A 321 -20.82 1.67 10.49
C ARG A 321 -20.44 0.24 10.90
N GLY A 322 -19.23 -0.19 10.57
CA GLY A 322 -18.76 -1.53 10.93
C GLY A 322 -18.64 -1.80 12.44
N LEU A 323 -18.54 -0.75 13.25
CA LEU A 323 -18.60 -0.88 14.71
C LEU A 323 -20.05 -0.98 15.24
N ASP A 324 -21.03 -0.53 14.48
CA ASP A 324 -22.44 -0.59 14.88
C ASP A 324 -23.08 -1.95 14.54
N ASP A 325 -22.56 -2.64 13.51
CA ASP A 325 -22.93 -4.01 13.14
C ASP A 325 -22.33 -5.07 14.09
#